data_1848a11d8ba24d903d369fc96e032b6d
#
_entry.id   1848a11d8ba24d903d369fc96e032b6d
#
_cell.length_a   1.000
_cell.length_b   1.000
_cell.length_c   1.000
_cell.angle_alpha   90.00
_cell.angle_beta   90.00
_cell.angle_gamma   90.00
#
_symmetry.space_group_name_H-M   'P 1'
#
loop_
_entity.id
_entity.type
_entity.pdbx_description
1 polymer ?
#
loop_
_entity_poly.entity_id
_entity_poly.type
_entity_poly.pdbx_seq_one_letter_code
_entity_poly.pdbx_strand_id
1 'polypeptide(L)'
;MYEKQLQVELSKLKQLQAQINPHFLFNSFYMGYRMAKSGDSEKVAQLCLYLGDYFKVLTYVSNDYISLQEEMKFTETYLLLNQMRFEEKLFYEIDQEEGLNQEMIPPLLLQPIIENSIRHGVEKTSRACRIQITVVKKEEQLGFLVEDDCRAITPEQMERLKMTLDNPVCPNQSFGLWNIQQRLKAIHPQSGGLQLRITDDGCFQVGFLI
;
A
#
# COMPACT_ATOMS: atom_id res chain seq x y z
N MET A 1 -23.15 -0.54 -28.46
CA MET A 1 -23.19 -1.35 -27.21
C MET A 1 -21.91 -2.19 -27.06
N TYR A 2 -21.45 -2.89 -28.08
CA TYR A 2 -20.22 -3.72 -28.07
C TYR A 2 -18.92 -2.93 -27.78
N GLU A 3 -18.76 -1.73 -28.35
CA GLU A 3 -17.58 -0.89 -28.12
C GLU A 3 -17.43 -0.42 -26.66
N LYS A 4 -18.54 -0.08 -25.99
CA LYS A 4 -18.51 0.27 -24.56
C LYS A 4 -18.13 -0.93 -23.70
N GLN A 5 -18.61 -2.11 -24.04
CA GLN A 5 -18.31 -3.34 -23.31
C GLN A 5 -16.84 -3.74 -23.49
N LEU A 6 -16.31 -3.62 -24.71
CA LEU A 6 -14.89 -3.84 -25.01
C LEU A 6 -13.98 -2.83 -24.28
N GLN A 7 -14.37 -1.56 -24.23
CA GLN A 7 -13.61 -0.54 -23.46
C GLN A 7 -13.59 -0.83 -21.95
N VAL A 8 -14.70 -1.32 -21.39
CA VAL A 8 -14.75 -1.73 -19.97
C VAL A 8 -13.84 -2.92 -19.72
N GLU A 9 -13.84 -3.92 -20.59
CA GLU A 9 -12.97 -5.09 -20.45
C GLU A 9 -11.48 -4.75 -20.64
N LEU A 10 -11.14 -3.91 -21.62
CA LEU A 10 -9.79 -3.41 -21.81
C LEU A 10 -9.32 -2.56 -20.61
N SER A 11 -10.22 -1.80 -20.01
CA SER A 11 -9.92 -1.03 -18.80
C SER A 11 -9.66 -1.95 -17.60
N LYS A 12 -10.46 -3.02 -17.42
CA LYS A 12 -10.24 -4.06 -16.41
C LYS A 12 -8.91 -4.77 -16.60
N LEU A 13 -8.56 -5.15 -17.84
CA LEU A 13 -7.28 -5.79 -18.14
C LEU A 13 -6.09 -4.87 -17.85
N LYS A 14 -6.17 -3.58 -18.20
CA LYS A 14 -5.15 -2.59 -17.87
C LYS A 14 -5.03 -2.38 -16.35
N GLN A 15 -6.14 -2.41 -15.63
CA GLN A 15 -6.17 -2.30 -14.18
C GLN A 15 -5.54 -3.52 -13.50
N LEU A 16 -5.80 -4.73 -14.01
CA LEU A 16 -5.16 -5.97 -13.55
C LEU A 16 -3.66 -5.99 -13.84
N GLN A 17 -3.24 -5.53 -15.03
CA GLN A 17 -1.81 -5.40 -15.35
C GLN A 17 -1.09 -4.34 -14.51
N ALA A 18 -1.79 -3.26 -14.10
CA ALA A 18 -1.24 -2.22 -13.25
C ALA A 18 -1.09 -2.66 -11.76
N GLN A 19 -1.76 -3.73 -11.35
CA GLN A 19 -1.63 -4.29 -10.01
C GLN A 19 -0.30 -5.01 -9.78
N ILE A 20 0.37 -5.49 -10.84
CA ILE A 20 1.72 -6.02 -10.73
C ILE A 20 2.68 -4.85 -10.94
N ASN A 21 3.29 -4.38 -9.86
CA ASN A 21 4.34 -3.36 -9.94
C ASN A 21 5.62 -3.97 -10.57
N PRO A 22 5.95 -3.68 -11.86
CA PRO A 22 7.08 -4.31 -12.52
C PRO A 22 8.42 -4.00 -11.82
N HIS A 23 8.53 -2.81 -11.27
CA HIS A 23 9.73 -2.39 -10.53
C HIS A 23 9.93 -3.20 -9.25
N PHE A 24 8.85 -3.50 -8.52
CA PHE A 24 8.89 -4.38 -7.35
C PHE A 24 9.35 -5.79 -7.74
N LEU A 25 8.82 -6.33 -8.83
CA LEU A 25 9.17 -7.65 -9.33
C LEU A 25 10.66 -7.75 -9.72
N PHE A 26 11.16 -6.78 -10.51
CA PHE A 26 12.58 -6.72 -10.88
C PHE A 26 13.50 -6.61 -9.67
N ASN A 27 13.15 -5.78 -8.69
CA ASN A 27 13.92 -5.62 -7.46
C ASN A 27 13.95 -6.93 -6.64
N SER A 28 12.83 -7.64 -6.58
CA SER A 28 12.73 -8.92 -5.86
C SER A 28 13.60 -10.00 -6.51
N PHE A 29 13.58 -10.11 -7.83
CA PHE A 29 14.48 -11.05 -8.54
C PHE A 29 15.95 -10.70 -8.37
N TYR A 30 16.31 -9.41 -8.46
CA TYR A 30 17.67 -8.95 -8.24
C TYR A 30 18.16 -9.21 -6.82
N MET A 31 17.30 -9.02 -5.83
CA MET A 31 17.56 -9.36 -4.44
C MET A 31 17.83 -10.88 -4.28
N GLY A 32 16.97 -11.73 -4.85
CA GLY A 32 17.15 -13.18 -4.84
C GLY A 32 18.46 -13.62 -5.49
N TYR A 33 18.82 -13.00 -6.64
CA TYR A 33 20.11 -13.23 -7.28
C TYR A 33 21.29 -12.87 -6.37
N ARG A 34 21.25 -11.73 -5.69
CA ARG A 34 22.32 -11.33 -4.75
C ARG A 34 22.45 -12.28 -3.57
N MET A 35 21.33 -12.70 -2.98
CA MET A 35 21.30 -13.66 -1.86
C MET A 35 21.84 -15.01 -2.30
N ALA A 36 21.45 -15.50 -3.47
CA ALA A 36 21.98 -16.77 -4.02
C ALA A 36 23.49 -16.68 -4.26
N LYS A 37 23.98 -15.54 -4.79
CA LYS A 37 25.41 -15.34 -5.03
C LYS A 37 26.22 -15.24 -3.74
N SER A 38 25.64 -14.75 -2.64
CA SER A 38 26.28 -14.73 -1.31
C SER A 38 26.22 -16.09 -0.58
N GLY A 39 25.55 -17.09 -1.17
CA GLY A 39 25.42 -18.43 -0.58
C GLY A 39 24.34 -18.54 0.49
N ASP A 40 23.49 -17.50 0.67
CA ASP A 40 22.41 -17.48 1.67
C ASP A 40 21.16 -18.14 1.10
N SER A 41 21.17 -19.47 1.03
CA SER A 41 20.09 -20.27 0.48
C SER A 41 18.80 -20.18 1.32
N GLU A 42 18.92 -19.94 2.62
CA GLU A 42 17.78 -19.82 3.52
C GLU A 42 16.99 -18.53 3.24
N LYS A 43 17.69 -17.39 3.09
CA LYS A 43 17.02 -16.14 2.69
C LYS A 43 16.42 -16.21 1.29
N VAL A 44 17.04 -16.93 0.35
CA VAL A 44 16.45 -17.15 -0.98
C VAL A 44 15.15 -17.94 -0.88
N ALA A 45 15.13 -19.01 -0.08
CA ALA A 45 13.93 -19.81 0.14
C ALA A 45 12.82 -18.97 0.78
N GLN A 46 13.14 -18.17 1.80
CA GLN A 46 12.20 -17.27 2.47
C GLN A 46 11.64 -16.20 1.51
N LEU A 47 12.49 -15.60 0.69
CA LEU A 47 12.08 -14.66 -0.36
C LEU A 47 11.08 -15.29 -1.32
N CYS A 48 11.36 -16.53 -1.79
CA CYS A 48 10.46 -17.25 -2.70
C CYS A 48 9.09 -17.52 -2.05
N LEU A 49 9.05 -17.89 -0.76
CA LEU A 49 7.81 -18.10 -0.03
C LEU A 49 6.98 -16.80 0.06
N TYR A 50 7.60 -15.71 0.49
CA TYR A 50 6.91 -14.43 0.59
C TYR A 50 6.42 -13.91 -0.77
N LEU A 51 7.21 -14.08 -1.84
CA LEU A 51 6.77 -13.73 -3.19
C LEU A 51 5.59 -14.60 -3.64
N GLY A 52 5.63 -15.91 -3.35
CA GLY A 52 4.53 -16.82 -3.62
C GLY A 52 3.23 -16.38 -2.93
N ASP A 53 3.30 -16.07 -1.63
CA ASP A 53 2.15 -15.57 -0.86
C ASP A 53 1.65 -14.23 -1.38
N TYR A 54 2.55 -13.30 -1.69
CA TYR A 54 2.21 -11.99 -2.25
C TYR A 54 1.46 -12.11 -3.59
N PHE A 55 2.00 -12.87 -4.55
CA PHE A 55 1.36 -13.04 -5.86
C PHE A 55 0.07 -13.87 -5.78
N LYS A 56 -0.02 -14.82 -4.86
CA LYS A 56 -1.24 -15.58 -4.63
C LYS A 56 -2.40 -14.65 -4.29
N VAL A 57 -2.23 -13.71 -3.36
CA VAL A 57 -3.29 -12.75 -3.00
C VAL A 57 -3.69 -11.91 -4.21
N LEU A 58 -2.73 -11.37 -4.96
CA LEU A 58 -3.02 -10.55 -6.16
C LEU A 58 -3.84 -11.30 -7.23
N THR A 59 -3.68 -12.62 -7.33
CA THR A 59 -4.44 -13.42 -8.29
C THR A 59 -5.84 -13.79 -7.80
N TYR A 60 -6.07 -13.79 -6.47
CA TYR A 60 -7.37 -14.14 -5.86
C TYR A 60 -8.24 -12.94 -5.49
N VAL A 61 -7.77 -11.69 -5.66
CA VAL A 61 -8.57 -10.48 -5.41
C VAL A 61 -9.62 -10.29 -6.52
N SER A 62 -10.53 -11.27 -6.65
CA SER A 62 -11.73 -11.15 -7.47
C SER A 62 -12.96 -10.80 -6.64
N ASN A 63 -12.84 -10.80 -5.32
CA ASN A 63 -13.93 -10.48 -4.40
C ASN A 63 -14.03 -8.98 -4.18
N ASP A 64 -15.24 -8.46 -4.07
CA ASP A 64 -15.50 -7.06 -3.75
C ASP A 64 -15.08 -6.69 -2.32
N TYR A 65 -15.05 -7.69 -1.42
CA TYR A 65 -14.66 -7.55 -0.01
C TYR A 65 -13.79 -8.74 0.43
N ILE A 66 -12.85 -8.46 1.34
CA ILE A 66 -12.00 -9.44 2.04
C ILE A 66 -12.05 -9.16 3.55
N SER A 67 -11.61 -10.13 4.36
CA SER A 67 -11.46 -9.89 5.79
C SER A 67 -10.30 -8.93 6.08
N LEU A 68 -10.40 -8.15 7.18
CA LEU A 68 -9.29 -7.31 7.65
C LEU A 68 -8.03 -8.16 7.88
N GLN A 69 -8.17 -9.39 8.38
CA GLN A 69 -7.05 -10.32 8.56
C GLN A 69 -6.30 -10.59 7.24
N GLU A 70 -7.04 -10.79 6.14
CA GLU A 70 -6.43 -11.02 4.81
C GLU A 70 -5.69 -9.77 4.30
N GLU A 71 -6.28 -8.59 4.44
CA GLU A 71 -5.63 -7.31 4.06
C GLU A 71 -4.37 -7.07 4.90
N MET A 72 -4.43 -7.30 6.23
CA MET A 72 -3.28 -7.13 7.12
C MET A 72 -2.17 -8.12 6.80
N LYS A 73 -2.50 -9.39 6.57
CA LYS A 73 -1.52 -10.41 6.17
C LYS A 73 -0.84 -10.04 4.85
N PHE A 74 -1.61 -9.55 3.88
CA PHE A 74 -1.07 -9.11 2.60
C PHE A 74 -0.13 -7.91 2.75
N THR A 75 -0.54 -6.92 3.54
CA THR A 75 0.26 -5.74 3.88
C THR A 75 1.56 -6.12 4.58
N GLU A 76 1.49 -7.01 5.57
CA GLU A 76 2.67 -7.50 6.29
C GLU A 76 3.63 -8.26 5.37
N THR A 77 3.11 -9.13 4.50
CA THR A 77 3.95 -9.84 3.51
C THR A 77 4.70 -8.85 2.60
N TYR A 78 4.05 -7.77 2.17
CA TYR A 78 4.69 -6.72 1.38
C TYR A 78 5.76 -5.96 2.17
N LEU A 79 5.51 -5.66 3.44
CA LEU A 79 6.48 -5.03 4.34
C LEU A 79 7.70 -5.92 4.60
N LEU A 80 7.50 -7.22 4.84
CA LEU A 80 8.57 -8.22 4.99
C LEU A 80 9.48 -8.29 3.76
N LEU A 81 8.88 -8.35 2.56
CA LEU A 81 9.64 -8.33 1.30
C LEU A 81 10.49 -7.07 1.15
N ASN A 82 9.96 -5.91 1.54
CA ASN A 82 10.70 -4.67 1.51
C ASN A 82 11.74 -4.56 2.64
N GLN A 83 11.47 -5.14 3.81
CA GLN A 83 12.45 -5.23 4.90
C GLN A 83 13.66 -6.09 4.49
N MET A 84 13.43 -7.21 3.80
CA MET A 84 14.53 -8.00 3.20
C MET A 84 15.36 -7.20 2.18
N ARG A 85 14.73 -6.24 1.49
CA ARG A 85 15.39 -5.37 0.50
C ARG A 85 16.18 -4.24 1.14
N PHE A 86 15.63 -3.62 2.17
CA PHE A 86 16.18 -2.42 2.80
C PHE A 86 16.89 -2.71 4.11
N GLU A 87 16.82 -3.95 4.60
CA GLU A 87 17.49 -4.43 5.82
C GLU A 87 17.30 -3.48 7.01
N GLU A 88 18.36 -2.98 7.61
CA GLU A 88 18.34 -2.09 8.77
C GLU A 88 17.75 -0.70 8.49
N LYS A 89 17.34 -0.43 7.26
CA LYS A 89 16.78 0.86 6.86
C LYS A 89 15.26 0.93 6.98
N LEU A 90 14.56 -0.21 6.98
CA LEU A 90 13.10 -0.28 7.10
C LEU A 90 12.69 -1.06 8.33
N PHE A 91 11.99 -0.39 9.22
CA PHE A 91 11.30 -0.99 10.36
C PHE A 91 9.80 -0.78 10.20
N TYR A 92 8.98 -1.69 10.71
CA TYR A 92 7.54 -1.49 10.74
C TYR A 92 6.92 -2.02 12.03
N GLU A 93 5.78 -1.46 12.38
CA GLU A 93 4.93 -1.88 13.49
C GLU A 93 3.48 -1.90 13.02
N ILE A 94 2.73 -2.91 13.46
CA ILE A 94 1.31 -3.06 13.20
C ILE A 94 0.61 -3.11 14.54
N ASP A 95 -0.25 -2.14 14.79
CA ASP A 95 -1.11 -2.04 15.96
C ASP A 95 -2.57 -2.16 15.52
N GLN A 96 -3.17 -3.31 15.79
CA GLN A 96 -4.55 -3.60 15.44
C GLN A 96 -5.34 -3.92 16.71
N GLU A 97 -6.46 -3.22 16.90
CA GLU A 97 -7.39 -3.51 17.99
C GLU A 97 -7.92 -4.94 17.88
N GLU A 98 -8.01 -5.61 19.04
CA GLU A 98 -8.46 -7.01 19.11
C GLU A 98 -9.90 -7.18 18.61
N GLY A 99 -10.19 -8.33 18.02
CA GLY A 99 -11.54 -8.69 17.56
C GLY A 99 -11.91 -8.21 16.16
N LEU A 100 -11.08 -7.40 15.49
CA LEU A 100 -11.39 -6.82 14.18
C LEU A 100 -11.09 -7.74 12.97
N ASN A 101 -10.48 -8.88 13.18
CA ASN A 101 -9.98 -9.77 12.11
C ASN A 101 -11.02 -10.16 11.05
N GLN A 102 -12.29 -10.29 11.45
CA GLN A 102 -13.38 -10.74 10.59
C GLN A 102 -14.18 -9.59 9.96
N GLU A 103 -13.82 -8.34 10.24
CA GLU A 103 -14.44 -7.19 9.60
C GLU A 103 -14.18 -7.23 8.09
N MET A 104 -15.23 -7.03 7.30
CA MET A 104 -15.14 -7.10 5.84
C MET A 104 -14.85 -5.74 5.24
N ILE A 105 -13.75 -5.64 4.50
CA ILE A 105 -13.29 -4.39 3.89
C ILE A 105 -13.01 -4.57 2.39
N PRO A 106 -13.06 -3.52 1.59
CA PRO A 106 -12.59 -3.56 0.21
C PRO A 106 -11.09 -3.91 0.16
N PRO A 107 -10.66 -4.80 -0.75
CA PRO A 107 -9.27 -5.25 -0.82
C PRO A 107 -8.30 -4.14 -1.26
N LEU A 108 -7.03 -4.27 -0.91
CA LEU A 108 -5.94 -3.41 -1.37
C LEU A 108 -6.13 -1.92 -1.03
N LEU A 109 -6.57 -1.62 0.20
CA LEU A 109 -6.67 -0.25 0.71
C LEU A 109 -5.34 0.24 1.30
N LEU A 110 -4.65 -0.62 2.05
CA LEU A 110 -3.40 -0.27 2.72
C LEU A 110 -2.19 -0.31 1.78
N GLN A 111 -2.14 -1.28 0.86
CA GLN A 111 -0.97 -1.49 0.01
C GLN A 111 -0.52 -0.24 -0.75
N PRO A 112 -1.37 0.53 -1.47
CA PRO A 112 -0.90 1.71 -2.20
C PRO A 112 -0.38 2.82 -1.29
N ILE A 113 -0.84 2.87 -0.03
CA ILE A 113 -0.36 3.81 0.98
C ILE A 113 1.05 3.40 1.42
N ILE A 114 1.25 2.11 1.74
CA ILE A 114 2.55 1.57 2.10
C ILE A 114 3.56 1.68 0.94
N GLU A 115 3.12 1.39 -0.30
CA GLU A 115 3.95 1.58 -1.49
C GLU A 115 4.41 3.03 -1.64
N ASN A 116 3.53 3.99 -1.33
CA ASN A 116 3.87 5.41 -1.34
C ASN A 116 4.93 5.74 -0.29
N SER A 117 4.78 5.29 0.97
CA SER A 117 5.76 5.49 2.04
C SER A 117 7.11 4.86 1.70
N ILE A 118 7.14 3.67 1.11
CA ILE A 118 8.38 3.03 0.69
C ILE A 118 9.03 3.80 -0.47
N ARG A 119 8.29 4.07 -1.54
CA ARG A 119 8.82 4.67 -2.77
C ARG A 119 9.26 6.12 -2.57
N HIS A 120 8.48 6.90 -1.83
CA HIS A 120 8.70 8.33 -1.64
C HIS A 120 9.39 8.66 -0.31
N GLY A 121 9.34 7.75 0.67
CA GLY A 121 10.01 7.84 1.95
C GLY A 121 11.30 7.03 1.98
N VAL A 122 11.20 5.73 2.23
CA VAL A 122 12.35 4.82 2.47
C VAL A 122 13.38 4.84 1.35
N GLU A 123 12.95 4.82 0.08
CA GLU A 123 13.88 4.87 -1.06
C GLU A 123 14.62 6.20 -1.20
N LYS A 124 14.01 7.30 -0.72
CA LYS A 124 14.52 8.66 -0.92
C LYS A 124 15.42 9.16 0.21
N THR A 125 15.37 8.54 1.37
CA THR A 125 16.22 8.93 2.50
C THR A 125 17.39 7.96 2.69
N SER A 126 18.47 8.41 3.29
CA SER A 126 19.61 7.57 3.71
C SER A 126 19.47 7.08 5.16
N ARG A 127 18.53 7.59 5.92
CA ARG A 127 18.28 7.22 7.33
C ARG A 127 17.37 6.03 7.44
N ALA A 128 17.39 5.36 8.59
CA ALA A 128 16.39 4.36 8.94
C ALA A 128 15.00 5.02 9.04
N CYS A 129 13.98 4.31 8.57
CA CYS A 129 12.59 4.72 8.57
C CYS A 129 11.72 3.68 9.26
N ARG A 130 10.73 4.14 10.01
CA ARG A 130 9.68 3.30 10.58
C ARG A 130 8.37 3.61 9.87
N ILE A 131 7.63 2.55 9.53
CA ILE A 131 6.24 2.63 9.09
C ILE A 131 5.37 2.03 10.19
N GLN A 132 4.43 2.79 10.70
CA GLN A 132 3.47 2.33 11.69
C GLN A 132 2.08 2.28 11.07
N ILE A 133 1.37 1.16 11.28
CA ILE A 133 0.01 0.95 10.83
C ILE A 133 -0.85 0.76 12.06
N THR A 134 -1.86 1.60 12.22
CA THR A 134 -2.83 1.51 13.32
C THR A 134 -4.22 1.27 12.75
N VAL A 135 -4.91 0.26 13.28
CA VAL A 135 -6.30 -0.06 12.92
C VAL A 135 -7.14 -0.12 14.19
N VAL A 136 -8.16 0.74 14.26
CA VAL A 136 -9.05 0.85 15.42
C VAL A 136 -10.50 0.90 14.99
N LYS A 137 -11.41 0.47 15.87
CA LYS A 137 -12.85 0.66 15.65
C LYS A 137 -13.30 1.95 16.33
N LYS A 138 -13.91 2.85 15.58
CA LYS A 138 -14.52 4.09 16.07
C LYS A 138 -16.01 4.03 15.80
N GLU A 139 -16.79 3.81 16.84
CA GLU A 139 -18.23 3.59 16.71
C GLU A 139 -18.52 2.41 15.77
N GLU A 140 -19.15 2.67 14.63
CA GLU A 140 -19.47 1.66 13.61
C GLU A 140 -18.48 1.64 12.43
N GLN A 141 -17.42 2.46 12.48
CA GLN A 141 -16.44 2.60 11.39
C GLN A 141 -15.07 2.06 11.79
N LEU A 142 -14.36 1.50 10.82
CA LEU A 142 -12.95 1.16 10.98
C LEU A 142 -12.07 2.37 10.62
N GLY A 143 -11.23 2.76 11.53
CA GLY A 143 -10.23 3.81 11.35
C GLY A 143 -8.86 3.20 11.04
N PHE A 144 -8.25 3.65 9.96
CA PHE A 144 -6.92 3.27 9.53
C PHE A 144 -6.00 4.49 9.57
N LEU A 145 -4.81 4.28 10.11
CA LEU A 145 -3.74 5.28 10.11
C LEU A 145 -2.43 4.61 9.71
N VAL A 146 -1.80 5.13 8.68
CA VAL A 146 -0.43 4.77 8.30
C VAL A 146 0.45 5.99 8.51
N GLU A 147 1.49 5.83 9.32
CA GLU A 147 2.48 6.86 9.59
C GLU A 147 3.85 6.39 9.14
N ASP A 148 4.62 7.26 8.47
CA ASP A 148 6.04 7.05 8.25
C ASP A 148 6.88 8.19 8.81
N ASP A 149 8.00 7.87 9.41
CA ASP A 149 8.96 8.82 9.98
C ASP A 149 10.10 9.18 9.01
N CYS A 150 9.94 8.88 7.72
CA CYS A 150 10.97 9.12 6.72
C CYS A 150 11.31 10.61 6.53
N ARG A 151 10.39 11.52 6.88
CA ARG A 151 10.53 12.99 6.74
C ARG A 151 10.89 13.41 5.31
N ALA A 152 10.35 12.69 4.33
CA ALA A 152 10.71 12.88 2.93
C ALA A 152 9.78 13.84 2.18
N ILE A 153 8.63 14.21 2.78
CA ILE A 153 7.65 15.10 2.17
C ILE A 153 7.76 16.52 2.73
N THR A 154 7.76 17.53 1.85
CA THR A 154 7.69 18.94 2.26
C THR A 154 6.25 19.43 2.34
N PRO A 155 5.97 20.55 3.06
CA PRO A 155 4.64 21.16 3.06
C PRO A 155 4.10 21.48 1.66
N GLU A 156 4.96 21.96 0.75
CA GLU A 156 4.57 22.29 -0.63
C GLU A 156 4.22 21.02 -1.43
N GLN A 157 4.96 19.93 -1.22
CA GLN A 157 4.66 18.63 -1.84
C GLN A 157 3.35 18.06 -1.30
N MET A 158 3.09 18.21 0.01
CA MET A 158 1.84 17.81 0.64
C MET A 158 0.64 18.55 0.02
N GLU A 159 0.72 19.87 -0.13
CA GLU A 159 -0.38 20.64 -0.73
C GLU A 159 -0.62 20.24 -2.20
N ARG A 160 0.44 20.00 -2.97
CA ARG A 160 0.31 19.48 -4.34
C ARG A 160 -0.35 18.09 -4.37
N LEU A 161 -0.01 17.23 -3.41
CA LEU A 161 -0.60 15.90 -3.29
C LEU A 161 -2.10 16.00 -2.99
N LYS A 162 -2.51 16.86 -2.03
CA LYS A 162 -3.93 17.12 -1.73
C LYS A 162 -4.69 17.61 -2.95
N MET A 163 -4.17 18.62 -3.66
CA MET A 163 -4.78 19.11 -4.91
C MET A 163 -4.92 18.00 -5.96
N THR A 164 -3.94 17.12 -6.06
CA THR A 164 -3.99 15.97 -6.98
C THR A 164 -5.08 14.98 -6.61
N LEU A 165 -5.22 14.67 -5.31
CA LEU A 165 -6.22 13.73 -4.81
C LEU A 165 -7.66 14.27 -4.95
N ASP A 166 -7.85 15.58 -4.89
CA ASP A 166 -9.15 16.21 -5.06
C ASP A 166 -9.54 16.43 -6.53
N ASN A 167 -8.59 16.25 -7.45
CA ASN A 167 -8.88 16.37 -8.87
C ASN A 167 -9.71 15.17 -9.35
N PRO A 168 -10.87 15.37 -10.01
CA PRO A 168 -11.67 14.28 -10.55
C PRO A 168 -11.02 13.59 -11.76
N VAL A 169 -10.05 14.23 -12.40
CA VAL A 169 -9.32 13.67 -13.54
C VAL A 169 -8.10 12.90 -13.04
N CYS A 170 -7.97 11.66 -13.48
CA CYS A 170 -6.87 10.80 -13.11
C CYS A 170 -5.52 11.42 -13.50
N PRO A 171 -4.60 11.62 -12.53
CA PRO A 171 -3.30 12.19 -12.81
C PRO A 171 -2.38 11.17 -13.53
N ASN A 172 -1.46 11.67 -14.34
CA ASN A 172 -0.43 10.84 -14.97
C ASN A 172 0.60 10.28 -13.96
N GLN A 173 0.63 10.80 -12.75
CA GLN A 173 1.51 10.39 -11.65
C GLN A 173 0.68 10.30 -10.35
N SER A 174 1.11 9.49 -9.38
CA SER A 174 0.39 9.26 -8.09
C SER A 174 -0.90 8.44 -8.22
N PHE A 175 -0.91 7.45 -9.10
CA PHE A 175 -2.08 6.62 -9.39
C PHE A 175 -2.63 5.88 -8.15
N GLY A 176 -1.76 5.39 -7.27
CA GLY A 176 -2.15 4.54 -6.14
C GLY A 176 -3.04 5.27 -5.12
N LEU A 177 -2.56 6.37 -4.55
CA LEU A 177 -3.32 7.14 -3.55
C LEU A 177 -4.58 7.78 -4.15
N TRP A 178 -4.51 8.24 -5.41
CA TRP A 178 -5.68 8.79 -6.08
C TRP A 178 -6.78 7.72 -6.26
N ASN A 179 -6.41 6.51 -6.65
CA ASN A 179 -7.37 5.40 -6.78
C ASN A 179 -8.04 5.07 -5.43
N ILE A 180 -7.26 5.02 -4.33
CA ILE A 180 -7.83 4.84 -2.99
C ILE A 180 -8.78 5.98 -2.64
N GLN A 181 -8.38 7.23 -2.88
CA GLN A 181 -9.23 8.40 -2.66
C GLN A 181 -10.59 8.29 -3.38
N GLN A 182 -10.57 7.93 -4.67
CA GLN A 182 -11.81 7.78 -5.44
C GLN A 182 -12.66 6.59 -4.93
N ARG A 183 -12.02 5.47 -4.57
CA ARG A 183 -12.73 4.31 -4.00
C ARG A 183 -13.38 4.63 -2.66
N LEU A 184 -12.65 5.28 -1.75
CA LEU A 184 -13.19 5.68 -0.45
C LEU A 184 -14.36 6.65 -0.59
N LYS A 185 -14.24 7.65 -1.47
CA LYS A 185 -15.34 8.59 -1.76
C LYS A 185 -16.57 7.89 -2.37
N ALA A 186 -16.38 6.81 -3.14
CA ALA A 186 -17.48 6.05 -3.74
C ALA A 186 -18.18 5.14 -2.72
N ILE A 187 -17.43 4.52 -1.80
CA ILE A 187 -17.94 3.58 -0.79
C ILE A 187 -18.55 4.33 0.40
N HIS A 188 -17.86 5.37 0.88
CA HIS A 188 -18.24 6.19 2.02
C HIS A 188 -18.18 7.68 1.69
N PRO A 189 -19.16 8.24 0.98
CA PRO A 189 -19.16 9.65 0.55
C PRO A 189 -19.00 10.66 1.69
N GLN A 190 -19.41 10.28 2.91
CA GLN A 190 -19.36 11.13 4.09
C GLN A 190 -18.00 11.08 4.83
N SER A 191 -17.14 10.11 4.56
CA SER A 191 -15.86 9.95 5.28
C SER A 191 -14.77 10.91 4.82
N GLY A 192 -15.00 11.68 3.75
CA GLY A 192 -14.02 12.64 3.21
C GLY A 192 -12.85 12.02 2.45
N GLY A 193 -12.73 10.68 2.42
CA GLY A 193 -11.63 9.96 1.78
C GLY A 193 -10.34 9.98 2.60
N LEU A 194 -9.17 10.08 1.94
CA LEU A 194 -7.86 10.12 2.59
C LEU A 194 -7.63 11.45 3.32
N GLN A 195 -7.21 11.35 4.57
CA GLN A 195 -6.76 12.47 5.39
C GLN A 195 -5.24 12.47 5.44
N LEU A 196 -4.61 13.53 4.95
CA LEU A 196 -3.16 13.66 4.90
C LEU A 196 -2.68 14.72 5.89
N ARG A 197 -1.65 14.38 6.66
CA ARG A 197 -1.05 15.28 7.64
C ARG A 197 0.48 15.10 7.70
N ILE A 198 1.20 16.18 7.98
CA ILE A 198 2.57 16.14 8.50
C ILE A 198 2.50 16.49 9.98
N THR A 199 3.07 15.66 10.84
CA THR A 199 3.13 15.92 12.29
C THR A 199 4.20 16.97 12.58
N ASP A 200 4.20 17.51 13.81
CA ASP A 200 5.20 18.48 14.25
C ASP A 200 6.63 17.89 14.23
N ASP A 201 6.75 16.56 14.43
CA ASP A 201 8.01 15.81 14.32
C ASP A 201 8.42 15.51 12.86
N GLY A 202 7.59 15.90 11.89
CA GLY A 202 7.85 15.73 10.45
C GLY A 202 7.48 14.35 9.92
N CYS A 203 6.72 13.52 10.64
CA CYS A 203 6.19 12.25 10.13
C CYS A 203 5.04 12.51 9.17
N PHE A 204 4.94 11.69 8.13
CA PHE A 204 3.83 11.73 7.18
C PHE A 204 2.74 10.75 7.61
N GLN A 205 1.54 11.23 7.73
CA GLN A 205 0.36 10.45 8.12
C GLN A 205 -0.68 10.41 7.00
N VAL A 206 -1.19 9.22 6.75
CA VAL A 206 -2.34 8.97 5.87
C VAL A 206 -3.39 8.20 6.67
N GLY A 207 -4.52 8.84 6.92
CA GLY A 207 -5.66 8.23 7.63
C GLY A 207 -6.90 8.16 6.77
N PHE A 208 -7.81 7.21 7.08
CA PHE A 208 -9.14 7.11 6.48
C PHE A 208 -10.10 6.32 7.37
N LEU A 209 -11.40 6.48 7.10
CA LEU A 209 -12.49 5.74 7.75
C LEU A 209 -13.28 4.97 6.70
N ILE A 210 -13.75 3.77 7.08
CA ILE A 210 -14.68 2.93 6.28
C ILE A 210 -15.74 2.32 7.15
#